data_088663b8d91be787af30534f7aa6acac
#
_entry.id   088663b8d91be787af30534f7aa6acac
#
_cell.length_a   1.000
_cell.length_b   1.000
_cell.length_c   1.000
_cell.angle_alpha   90.00
_cell.angle_beta   90.00
_cell.angle_gamma   90.00
#
_symmetry.space_group_name_H-M   'P 1'
#
loop_
_entity.id
_entity.type
_entity.pdbx_description
1 polymer ?
#
loop_
_entity_poly.entity_id
_entity_poly.type
_entity_poly.pdbx_seq_one_letter_code
_entity_poly.pdbx_strand_id
1 'polypeptide(L)'
;MAVLLSTSYGNFTIDLYTTECPIACINFLKLCKLGYYNNCMFHAIIHDFILQTGDPTDTGSGGDSLFKLLNDQQQQQEEDSKRFFQGELHPLLKHEFGTVAMANTGGQPPHLLNASQFYITLRHTPIDYLDGKHTIFGKVSENHEVLDKINDALVDQHSFRPLKNIGIKEVFVIDDPFEDPMGFSHLLSKGLPTPPQPSIQYDVDDAAKYENLAQSIDGDEESIRRREAHSRAVVLEMIGDIPKADIKPPDNVLFICKLNPVTKEDDLQIIFLQFGTVLSVDIIRDQKTGESLCYGFVEFDKKEACERAYFKMDNARINDRHIHVDFNQSVGKMWARYRVQQSNNKHAKKESKRKHL
;
A
#
# COMPACT_ATOMS: atom_id res chain seq x y z
N MET A 1 24.54 -10.49 -4.51
CA MET A 1 23.68 -11.18 -5.50
C MET A 1 22.91 -10.14 -6.24
N ALA A 2 22.99 -10.14 -7.60
CA ALA A 2 22.46 -9.03 -8.37
C ALA A 2 21.68 -9.50 -9.59
N VAL A 3 20.61 -8.78 -9.90
CA VAL A 3 19.77 -8.98 -11.08
C VAL A 3 19.64 -7.65 -11.81
N LEU A 4 19.91 -7.62 -13.10
CA LEU A 4 19.74 -6.47 -13.97
C LEU A 4 18.35 -6.52 -14.62
N LEU A 5 17.52 -5.53 -14.38
CA LEU A 5 16.24 -5.34 -15.08
C LEU A 5 16.41 -4.30 -16.20
N SER A 6 16.13 -4.72 -17.41
CA SER A 6 16.03 -3.83 -18.57
C SER A 6 14.58 -3.40 -18.76
N THR A 7 14.31 -2.10 -18.65
CA THR A 7 12.97 -1.55 -18.79
C THR A 7 12.85 -0.64 -20.00
N SER A 8 11.63 -0.18 -20.31
CA SER A 8 11.41 0.80 -21.37
C SER A 8 12.01 2.19 -21.07
N TYR A 9 12.33 2.49 -19.79
CA TYR A 9 12.87 3.77 -19.32
C TYR A 9 14.38 3.73 -18.99
N GLY A 10 14.97 2.54 -19.04
CA GLY A 10 16.39 2.31 -18.75
C GLY A 10 16.59 1.03 -17.95
N ASN A 11 17.83 0.76 -17.60
CA ASN A 11 18.21 -0.43 -16.87
C ASN A 11 18.58 -0.06 -15.43
N PHE A 12 18.24 -0.90 -14.47
CA PHE A 12 18.69 -0.78 -13.09
C PHE A 12 19.00 -2.14 -12.49
N THR A 13 19.86 -2.16 -11.49
CA THR A 13 20.33 -3.38 -10.83
C THR A 13 19.66 -3.51 -9.45
N ILE A 14 19.20 -4.72 -9.13
CA ILE A 14 18.67 -5.08 -7.81
C ILE A 14 19.64 -6.00 -7.12
N ASP A 15 20.11 -5.61 -5.93
CA ASP A 15 20.83 -6.48 -5.01
C ASP A 15 19.86 -7.21 -4.09
N LEU A 16 20.07 -8.52 -3.93
CA LEU A 16 19.14 -9.41 -3.19
C LEU A 16 19.67 -9.77 -1.81
N TYR A 17 18.77 -9.81 -0.84
CA TYR A 17 19.02 -10.18 0.55
C TYR A 17 18.88 -11.71 0.73
N THR A 18 19.80 -12.47 0.13
CA THR A 18 19.74 -13.93 0.05
C THR A 18 19.89 -14.64 1.39
N THR A 19 20.48 -13.98 2.38
CA THR A 19 20.66 -14.49 3.74
C THR A 19 19.42 -14.23 4.60
N GLU A 20 18.83 -13.06 4.45
CA GLU A 20 17.71 -12.59 5.26
C GLU A 20 16.36 -13.14 4.78
N CYS A 21 16.18 -13.25 3.45
CA CYS A 21 14.94 -13.72 2.83
C CYS A 21 15.21 -14.72 1.69
N PRO A 22 15.77 -15.90 2.00
CA PRO A 22 16.20 -16.88 1.00
C PRO A 22 15.07 -17.42 0.13
N ILE A 23 13.87 -17.67 0.68
CA ILE A 23 12.75 -18.25 -0.09
C ILE A 23 12.24 -17.25 -1.14
N ALA A 24 12.08 -15.99 -0.76
CA ALA A 24 11.68 -14.92 -1.68
C ALA A 24 12.74 -14.70 -2.76
N CYS A 25 14.03 -14.73 -2.41
CA CYS A 25 15.13 -14.59 -3.35
C CYS A 25 15.18 -15.79 -4.33
N ILE A 26 15.02 -17.02 -3.87
CA ILE A 26 14.94 -18.21 -4.73
C ILE A 26 13.79 -18.08 -5.71
N ASN A 27 12.58 -17.73 -5.21
CA ASN A 27 11.40 -17.53 -6.05
C ASN A 27 11.68 -16.49 -7.15
N PHE A 28 12.19 -15.33 -6.78
CA PHE A 28 12.48 -14.25 -7.71
C PHE A 28 13.56 -14.63 -8.75
N LEU A 29 14.72 -15.13 -8.29
CA LEU A 29 15.85 -15.50 -9.16
C LEU A 29 15.48 -16.59 -10.17
N LYS A 30 14.80 -17.64 -9.73
CA LYS A 30 14.40 -18.71 -10.62
C LYS A 30 13.31 -18.29 -11.60
N LEU A 31 12.38 -17.42 -11.20
CA LEU A 31 11.42 -16.81 -12.13
C LEU A 31 12.13 -15.88 -13.15
N CYS A 32 13.18 -15.15 -12.73
CA CYS A 32 14.02 -14.38 -13.65
C CYS A 32 14.71 -15.29 -14.68
N LYS A 33 15.33 -16.40 -14.26
CA LYS A 33 15.96 -17.38 -15.16
C LYS A 33 14.99 -18.01 -16.15
N LEU A 34 13.74 -18.21 -15.74
CA LEU A 34 12.67 -18.71 -16.63
C LEU A 34 12.18 -17.64 -17.62
N GLY A 35 12.62 -16.39 -17.50
CA GLY A 35 12.09 -15.29 -18.30
C GLY A 35 10.66 -14.90 -17.94
N TYR A 36 10.18 -15.28 -16.75
CA TYR A 36 8.82 -15.05 -16.28
C TYR A 36 8.43 -13.56 -16.25
N TYR A 37 9.39 -12.70 -15.93
CA TYR A 37 9.18 -11.26 -15.85
C TYR A 37 9.39 -10.52 -17.18
N ASN A 38 9.83 -11.21 -18.23
CA ASN A 38 10.01 -10.60 -19.54
C ASN A 38 8.65 -10.17 -20.10
N ASN A 39 8.58 -8.92 -20.55
CA ASN A 39 7.37 -8.24 -21.01
C ASN A 39 6.29 -8.00 -19.93
N CYS A 40 6.59 -8.22 -18.62
CA CYS A 40 5.69 -7.79 -17.57
C CYS A 40 5.60 -6.26 -17.50
N MET A 41 4.38 -5.75 -17.40
CA MET A 41 4.11 -4.32 -17.26
C MET A 41 4.17 -3.87 -15.79
N PHE A 42 4.49 -2.61 -15.60
CA PHE A 42 4.25 -1.93 -14.32
C PHE A 42 2.77 -1.53 -14.29
N HIS A 43 1.96 -2.38 -13.70
CA HIS A 43 0.50 -2.22 -13.70
C HIS A 43 0.00 -1.19 -12.67
N ALA A 44 0.85 -0.77 -11.72
CA ALA A 44 0.53 0.30 -10.80
C ALA A 44 1.78 1.15 -10.50
N ILE A 45 1.68 2.45 -10.71
CA ILE A 45 2.67 3.45 -10.33
C ILE A 45 1.96 4.47 -9.46
N ILE A 46 2.35 4.53 -8.20
CA ILE A 46 1.84 5.50 -7.25
C ILE A 46 2.98 6.46 -6.95
N HIS A 47 2.85 7.69 -7.43
CA HIS A 47 3.88 8.73 -7.30
C HIS A 47 4.34 8.89 -5.85
N ASP A 48 5.64 9.03 -5.67
CA ASP A 48 6.31 9.19 -4.38
C ASP A 48 5.95 8.10 -3.37
N PHE A 49 5.62 6.90 -3.88
CA PHE A 49 5.28 5.78 -3.02
C PHE A 49 5.83 4.45 -3.53
N ILE A 50 5.16 3.78 -4.48
CA ILE A 50 5.58 2.48 -5.01
C ILE A 50 5.36 2.32 -6.51
N LEU A 51 6.13 1.41 -7.08
CA LEU A 51 6.07 0.91 -8.44
C LEU A 51 5.84 -0.60 -8.40
N GLN A 52 4.68 -1.11 -8.83
CA GLN A 52 4.32 -2.53 -8.74
C GLN A 52 4.30 -3.22 -10.09
N THR A 53 4.83 -4.46 -10.12
CA THR A 53 4.96 -5.30 -11.31
C THR A 53 4.97 -6.79 -10.93
N GLY A 54 5.30 -7.66 -11.88
CA GLY A 54 5.47 -9.10 -11.66
C GLY A 54 4.20 -9.92 -11.90
N ASP A 55 3.18 -9.32 -12.52
CA ASP A 55 2.00 -10.01 -13.01
C ASP A 55 2.06 -10.15 -14.55
N PRO A 56 2.31 -11.34 -15.11
CA PRO A 56 2.33 -11.53 -16.56
C PRO A 56 0.99 -11.29 -17.24
N THR A 57 -0.12 -11.31 -16.47
CA THR A 57 -1.46 -11.06 -17.02
C THR A 57 -1.81 -9.58 -17.06
N ASP A 58 -0.97 -8.72 -16.46
CA ASP A 58 -1.17 -7.29 -16.37
C ASP A 58 -2.48 -6.84 -15.69
N THR A 59 -3.11 -7.72 -14.93
CA THR A 59 -4.39 -7.43 -14.24
C THR A 59 -4.19 -6.86 -12.83
N GLY A 60 -3.01 -7.07 -12.23
CA GLY A 60 -2.72 -6.78 -10.82
C GLY A 60 -3.20 -7.87 -9.85
N SER A 61 -3.95 -8.87 -10.34
CA SER A 61 -4.44 -10.01 -9.53
C SER A 61 -3.84 -11.36 -9.95
N GLY A 62 -3.07 -11.39 -11.03
CA GLY A 62 -2.38 -12.57 -11.55
C GLY A 62 -1.05 -12.84 -10.86
N GLY A 63 -0.26 -13.72 -11.49
CA GLY A 63 1.07 -14.08 -11.06
C GLY A 63 1.13 -15.30 -10.16
N ASP A 64 2.06 -16.20 -10.46
CA ASP A 64 2.24 -17.47 -9.79
C ASP A 64 3.66 -17.59 -9.19
N SER A 65 3.79 -18.29 -8.07
CA SER A 65 5.11 -18.56 -7.51
C SER A 65 5.86 -19.66 -8.32
N LEU A 66 7.19 -19.65 -8.21
CA LEU A 66 8.02 -20.76 -8.70
C LEU A 66 7.51 -22.13 -8.20
N PHE A 67 7.11 -22.19 -6.94
CA PHE A 67 6.66 -23.42 -6.28
C PHE A 67 5.41 -24.00 -6.93
N LYS A 68 4.47 -23.14 -7.36
CA LYS A 68 3.32 -23.57 -8.14
C LYS A 68 3.74 -24.13 -9.50
N LEU A 69 4.60 -23.41 -10.25
CA LEU A 69 5.07 -23.84 -11.55
C LEU A 69 5.78 -25.21 -11.53
N LEU A 70 6.51 -25.49 -10.45
CA LEU A 70 7.16 -26.79 -10.23
C LEU A 70 6.14 -27.89 -9.90
N ASN A 71 5.11 -27.59 -9.10
CA ASN A 71 4.08 -28.54 -8.69
C ASN A 71 3.11 -28.92 -9.82
N ASP A 72 2.74 -27.95 -10.67
CA ASP A 72 1.86 -28.20 -11.82
C ASP A 72 2.43 -29.25 -12.79
N GLN A 73 3.75 -29.46 -12.77
CA GLN A 73 4.39 -30.51 -13.55
C GLN A 73 4.27 -31.91 -12.92
N GLN A 74 4.06 -31.99 -11.61
CA GLN A 74 4.00 -33.27 -10.89
C GLN A 74 2.58 -33.86 -10.80
N GLN A 75 1.59 -33.30 -11.51
CA GLN A 75 0.18 -33.75 -11.56
C GLN A 75 -0.52 -33.85 -10.18
N GLN A 76 -0.06 -33.14 -9.19
CA GLN A 76 -0.71 -33.09 -7.88
C GLN A 76 -1.78 -32.00 -7.87
N GLN A 77 -3.03 -32.40 -8.05
CA GLN A 77 -4.23 -31.56 -8.09
C GLN A 77 -4.63 -31.07 -6.68
N GLU A 78 -4.00 -30.03 -6.19
CA GLU A 78 -4.54 -29.18 -5.09
C GLU A 78 -4.44 -27.70 -5.54
N GLU A 79 -5.50 -27.19 -6.15
CA GLU A 79 -5.47 -26.01 -7.01
C GLU A 79 -5.16 -24.68 -6.34
N ASP A 80 -5.44 -24.44 -5.07
CA ASP A 80 -5.26 -23.10 -4.47
C ASP A 80 -4.15 -22.99 -3.42
N SER A 81 -3.78 -24.07 -2.74
CA SER A 81 -2.83 -24.01 -1.64
C SER A 81 -1.36 -23.82 -2.04
N LYS A 82 -1.04 -23.98 -3.34
CA LYS A 82 0.35 -23.97 -3.86
C LYS A 82 0.72 -22.74 -4.68
N ARG A 83 -0.25 -21.85 -5.00
CA ARG A 83 0.01 -20.63 -5.77
C ARG A 83 0.95 -19.70 -5.02
N PHE A 84 0.83 -19.67 -3.71
CA PHE A 84 1.53 -18.78 -2.83
C PHE A 84 2.57 -19.50 -1.97
N PHE A 85 3.59 -18.77 -1.54
CA PHE A 85 4.54 -19.20 -0.52
C PHE A 85 4.49 -18.26 0.67
N GLN A 86 4.93 -18.75 1.81
CA GLN A 86 4.93 -17.97 3.05
C GLN A 86 6.01 -16.89 3.00
N GLY A 87 5.64 -15.66 3.36
CA GLY A 87 6.54 -14.53 3.42
C GLY A 87 7.53 -14.62 4.57
N GLU A 88 8.68 -14.02 4.36
CA GLU A 88 9.78 -13.91 5.31
C GLU A 88 9.87 -12.47 5.80
N LEU A 89 9.91 -12.28 7.12
CA LEU A 89 10.04 -10.95 7.73
C LEU A 89 11.36 -10.88 8.49
N HIS A 90 12.14 -9.87 8.16
CA HIS A 90 13.40 -9.60 8.85
C HIS A 90 13.35 -8.24 9.55
N PRO A 91 13.57 -8.15 10.88
CA PRO A 91 13.32 -6.95 11.67
C PRO A 91 14.24 -5.77 11.36
N LEU A 92 15.39 -6.04 10.74
CA LEU A 92 16.37 -4.99 10.40
C LEU A 92 16.15 -4.39 9.00
N LEU A 93 15.33 -5.04 8.15
CA LEU A 93 15.05 -4.53 6.82
C LEU A 93 13.93 -3.49 6.88
N LYS A 94 14.16 -2.35 6.23
CA LYS A 94 13.28 -1.18 6.24
C LYS A 94 12.92 -0.74 4.84
N HIS A 95 11.73 -0.11 4.69
CA HIS A 95 11.31 0.47 3.44
C HIS A 95 11.93 1.86 3.26
N GLU A 96 13.03 1.89 2.53
CA GLU A 96 13.73 3.10 2.06
C GLU A 96 13.53 3.24 0.55
N PHE A 97 14.02 4.34 -0.03
CA PHE A 97 14.01 4.51 -1.49
C PHE A 97 14.73 3.36 -2.19
N GLY A 98 14.10 2.80 -3.23
CA GLY A 98 14.62 1.68 -4.00
C GLY A 98 14.53 0.31 -3.31
N THR A 99 13.85 0.20 -2.16
CA THR A 99 13.60 -1.11 -1.52
C THR A 99 12.68 -1.96 -2.40
N VAL A 100 13.03 -3.23 -2.58
CA VAL A 100 12.26 -4.21 -3.35
C VAL A 100 11.61 -5.20 -2.39
N ALA A 101 10.27 -5.26 -2.43
CA ALA A 101 9.49 -6.10 -1.54
C ALA A 101 8.38 -6.86 -2.27
N MET A 102 8.00 -8.04 -1.75
CA MET A 102 6.91 -8.84 -2.31
C MET A 102 5.55 -8.19 -2.04
N ALA A 103 4.72 -8.12 -3.06
CA ALA A 103 3.30 -7.86 -2.90
C ALA A 103 2.64 -9.13 -2.32
N ASN A 104 1.88 -8.97 -1.25
CA ASN A 104 1.20 -10.06 -0.56
C ASN A 104 -0.33 -9.98 -0.70
N THR A 105 -1.02 -11.06 -0.38
CA THR A 105 -2.49 -11.15 -0.47
C THR A 105 -3.23 -10.48 0.71
N GLY A 106 -2.55 -9.68 1.54
CA GLY A 106 -3.16 -8.95 2.64
C GLY A 106 -3.33 -9.73 3.94
N GLY A 107 -2.58 -10.82 4.14
CA GLY A 107 -2.53 -11.55 5.41
C GLY A 107 -1.87 -10.72 6.53
N GLN A 108 -2.16 -11.09 7.79
CA GLN A 108 -1.40 -10.52 8.92
C GLN A 108 -0.21 -11.41 9.29
N PRO A 109 0.92 -10.83 9.73
CA PRO A 109 2.04 -11.64 10.22
C PRO A 109 1.60 -12.64 11.29
N PRO A 110 2.07 -13.89 11.28
CA PRO A 110 3.10 -14.45 10.39
C PRO A 110 2.57 -15.01 9.04
N HIS A 111 1.29 -14.92 8.75
CA HIS A 111 0.65 -15.57 7.59
C HIS A 111 0.62 -14.66 6.36
N LEU A 112 1.78 -14.20 5.93
CA LEU A 112 1.93 -13.44 4.68
C LEU A 112 2.09 -14.42 3.51
N LEU A 113 1.28 -14.26 2.47
CA LEU A 113 1.32 -15.11 1.29
C LEU A 113 1.77 -14.30 0.07
N ASN A 114 2.88 -14.71 -0.51
CA ASN A 114 3.54 -14.07 -1.65
C ASN A 114 3.48 -14.97 -2.90
N ALA A 115 3.53 -14.36 -4.08
CA ALA A 115 3.63 -15.06 -5.37
C ALA A 115 4.78 -14.49 -6.22
N SER A 116 4.49 -14.02 -7.45
CA SER A 116 5.48 -13.40 -8.32
C SER A 116 5.49 -11.88 -8.26
N GLN A 117 4.39 -11.25 -7.83
CA GLN A 117 4.29 -9.79 -7.83
C GLN A 117 5.20 -9.17 -6.77
N PHE A 118 5.84 -8.07 -7.13
CA PHE A 118 6.68 -7.29 -6.25
C PHE A 118 6.52 -5.80 -6.52
N TYR A 119 6.94 -4.98 -5.58
CA TYR A 119 6.99 -3.54 -5.74
C TYR A 119 8.35 -2.97 -5.35
N ILE A 120 8.64 -1.79 -5.89
CA ILE A 120 9.83 -1.00 -5.58
C ILE A 120 9.36 0.32 -4.98
N THR A 121 9.96 0.73 -3.89
CA THR A 121 9.63 2.00 -3.23
C THR A 121 10.23 3.18 -4.00
N LEU A 122 9.42 4.20 -4.26
CA LEU A 122 9.79 5.42 -4.98
C LEU A 122 9.96 6.63 -4.04
N ARG A 123 9.64 6.46 -2.77
CA ARG A 123 9.67 7.54 -1.80
C ARG A 123 11.04 7.69 -1.16
N HIS A 124 11.60 8.92 -1.19
CA HIS A 124 12.90 9.24 -0.59
C HIS A 124 12.88 9.30 0.96
N THR A 125 11.69 9.42 1.57
CA THR A 125 11.54 9.35 3.03
C THR A 125 11.14 7.95 3.46
N PRO A 126 11.61 7.44 4.62
CA PRO A 126 11.27 6.11 5.11
C PRO A 126 9.76 5.87 5.21
N ILE A 127 9.34 4.64 4.95
CA ILE A 127 7.92 4.23 4.95
C ILE A 127 7.69 3.23 6.10
N ASP A 128 7.84 3.71 7.33
CA ASP A 128 7.83 2.87 8.54
C ASP A 128 6.55 2.02 8.71
N TYR A 129 5.42 2.47 8.17
CA TYR A 129 4.15 1.74 8.30
C TYR A 129 4.05 0.47 7.45
N LEU A 130 4.94 0.27 6.48
CA LEU A 130 5.08 -0.97 5.72
C LEU A 130 6.04 -1.98 6.37
N ASP A 131 6.87 -1.51 7.30
CA ASP A 131 7.87 -2.35 7.95
C ASP A 131 7.21 -3.50 8.73
N GLY A 132 7.79 -4.70 8.58
CA GLY A 132 7.26 -5.90 9.21
C GLY A 132 5.93 -6.42 8.64
N LYS A 133 5.48 -5.90 7.50
CA LYS A 133 4.25 -6.34 6.82
C LYS A 133 4.50 -6.95 5.44
N HIS A 134 5.63 -6.69 4.85
CA HIS A 134 6.03 -7.21 3.53
C HIS A 134 7.40 -7.83 3.60
N THR A 135 7.61 -8.86 2.77
CA THR A 135 8.90 -9.51 2.61
C THR A 135 9.81 -8.62 1.78
N ILE A 136 10.72 -7.91 2.44
CA ILE A 136 11.77 -7.14 1.77
C ILE A 136 12.87 -8.12 1.36
N PHE A 137 13.09 -8.29 0.05
CA PHE A 137 14.05 -9.28 -0.44
C PHE A 137 15.19 -8.68 -1.26
N GLY A 138 15.19 -7.34 -1.48
CA GLY A 138 16.27 -6.69 -2.20
C GLY A 138 16.20 -5.17 -2.15
N LYS A 139 17.16 -4.54 -2.80
CA LYS A 139 17.24 -3.09 -2.98
C LYS A 139 17.84 -2.77 -4.34
N VAL A 140 17.36 -1.73 -4.98
CA VAL A 140 18.00 -1.17 -6.19
C VAL A 140 19.34 -0.56 -5.77
N SER A 141 20.42 -1.01 -6.40
CA SER A 141 21.79 -0.61 -6.07
C SER A 141 22.38 0.37 -7.08
N GLU A 142 21.95 0.29 -8.34
CA GLU A 142 22.48 1.11 -9.42
C GLU A 142 21.37 1.72 -10.28
N ASN A 143 21.68 2.89 -10.86
CA ASN A 143 20.81 3.62 -11.81
C ASN A 143 19.46 4.04 -11.22
N HIS A 144 19.47 4.57 -10.00
CA HIS A 144 18.29 5.10 -9.31
C HIS A 144 17.50 6.14 -10.13
N GLU A 145 18.18 6.90 -11.01
CA GLU A 145 17.56 7.87 -11.94
C GLU A 145 16.50 7.24 -12.87
N VAL A 146 16.56 5.91 -13.07
CA VAL A 146 15.50 5.22 -13.83
C VAL A 146 14.21 5.14 -13.02
N LEU A 147 14.32 4.95 -11.70
CA LEU A 147 13.17 4.97 -10.80
C LEU A 147 12.52 6.36 -10.76
N ASP A 148 13.34 7.42 -10.70
CA ASP A 148 12.83 8.80 -10.71
C ASP A 148 12.11 9.10 -12.03
N LYS A 149 12.67 8.70 -13.18
CA LYS A 149 12.02 8.83 -14.50
C LYS A 149 10.67 8.07 -14.57
N ILE A 150 10.58 6.90 -13.94
CA ILE A 150 9.34 6.12 -13.90
C ILE A 150 8.35 6.79 -12.93
N ASN A 151 8.84 7.36 -11.83
CA ASN A 151 8.02 8.11 -10.88
C ASN A 151 7.34 9.31 -11.53
N ASP A 152 8.03 9.99 -12.46
CA ASP A 152 7.50 11.14 -13.19
C ASP A 152 6.55 10.77 -14.35
N ALA A 153 6.32 9.47 -14.61
CA ALA A 153 5.47 9.03 -15.69
C ALA A 153 4.00 9.39 -15.46
N LEU A 154 3.30 9.81 -16.50
CA LEU A 154 1.87 10.08 -16.42
C LEU A 154 1.08 8.81 -16.15
N VAL A 155 0.20 8.85 -15.16
CA VAL A 155 -0.64 7.74 -14.73
C VAL A 155 -2.11 8.12 -14.71
N ASP A 156 -2.97 7.15 -14.96
CA ASP A 156 -4.40 7.31 -14.74
C ASP A 156 -4.71 7.42 -13.24
N GLN A 157 -5.47 8.43 -12.84
CA GLN A 157 -5.74 8.75 -11.43
C GLN A 157 -6.61 7.72 -10.70
N HIS A 158 -7.34 6.88 -11.45
CA HIS A 158 -8.22 5.88 -10.85
C HIS A 158 -7.58 4.50 -10.78
N SER A 159 -6.88 4.09 -11.83
CA SER A 159 -6.27 2.76 -11.92
C SER A 159 -4.78 2.73 -11.57
N PHE A 160 -4.14 3.90 -11.42
CA PHE A 160 -2.68 4.05 -11.24
C PHE A 160 -1.84 3.42 -12.34
N ARG A 161 -2.45 3.08 -13.46
CA ARG A 161 -1.75 2.56 -14.62
C ARG A 161 -1.04 3.68 -15.37
N PRO A 162 0.19 3.46 -15.83
CA PRO A 162 0.86 4.42 -16.68
C PRO A 162 0.10 4.58 -18.00
N LEU A 163 -0.11 5.82 -18.44
CA LEU A 163 -0.76 6.14 -19.72
C LEU A 163 0.05 5.63 -20.91
N LYS A 164 1.37 5.59 -20.78
CA LYS A 164 2.26 4.94 -21.73
C LYS A 164 2.75 3.63 -21.11
N ASN A 165 2.62 2.54 -21.86
CA ASN A 165 3.07 1.24 -21.36
C ASN A 165 4.54 1.26 -20.95
N ILE A 166 4.77 1.05 -19.66
CA ILE A 166 6.09 0.91 -19.06
C ILE A 166 6.23 -0.53 -18.58
N GLY A 167 7.27 -1.21 -18.99
CA GLY A 167 7.44 -2.62 -18.66
C GLY A 167 8.89 -3.07 -18.62
N ILE A 168 9.07 -4.25 -18.08
CA ILE A 168 10.32 -4.99 -18.07
C ILE A 168 10.48 -5.62 -19.45
N LYS A 169 11.53 -5.24 -20.19
CA LYS A 169 11.85 -5.84 -21.49
C LYS A 169 12.48 -7.22 -21.31
N GLU A 170 13.50 -7.26 -20.47
CA GLU A 170 14.28 -8.46 -20.22
C GLU A 170 14.96 -8.39 -18.85
N VAL A 171 15.19 -9.55 -18.25
CA VAL A 171 15.86 -9.68 -16.95
C VAL A 171 17.09 -10.54 -17.08
N PHE A 172 18.21 -10.06 -16.55
CA PHE A 172 19.49 -10.77 -16.56
C PHE A 172 19.91 -11.11 -15.13
N VAL A 173 20.05 -12.39 -14.83
CA VAL A 173 20.60 -12.84 -13.55
C VAL A 173 22.13 -12.78 -13.66
N ILE A 174 22.76 -11.90 -12.85
CA ILE A 174 24.22 -11.72 -12.87
C ILE A 174 24.88 -12.81 -12.05
N ASP A 175 24.30 -13.12 -10.90
CA ASP A 175 24.84 -14.15 -9.99
C ASP A 175 23.69 -14.87 -9.26
N ASP A 176 23.71 -16.21 -9.24
CA ASP A 176 22.74 -17.06 -8.58
C ASP A 176 23.42 -18.07 -7.67
N PRO A 177 23.36 -17.90 -6.34
CA PRO A 177 24.00 -18.78 -5.38
C PRO A 177 23.21 -20.05 -5.09
N PHE A 178 21.96 -20.13 -5.57
CA PHE A 178 21.05 -21.20 -5.22
C PHE A 178 21.09 -22.32 -6.26
N GLU A 179 21.14 -23.56 -5.79
CA GLU A 179 20.97 -24.72 -6.64
C GLU A 179 19.59 -24.70 -7.33
N ASP A 180 19.52 -25.24 -8.53
CA ASP A 180 18.25 -25.33 -9.23
C ASP A 180 17.37 -26.41 -8.59
N PRO A 181 16.13 -26.12 -8.21
CA PRO A 181 15.23 -27.06 -7.58
C PRO A 181 14.87 -28.21 -8.55
N MET A 182 14.47 -29.35 -7.98
CA MET A 182 14.07 -30.52 -8.78
C MET A 182 12.94 -30.16 -9.72
N GLY A 183 13.08 -30.50 -11.01
CA GLY A 183 12.12 -30.17 -12.06
C GLY A 183 12.37 -28.83 -12.77
N PHE A 184 13.25 -27.97 -12.27
CA PHE A 184 13.52 -26.66 -12.84
C PHE A 184 14.08 -26.74 -14.27
N SER A 185 15.01 -27.66 -14.55
CA SER A 185 15.58 -27.86 -15.89
C SER A 185 14.51 -28.25 -16.92
N HIS A 186 13.48 -28.99 -16.50
CA HIS A 186 12.34 -29.32 -17.35
C HIS A 186 11.47 -28.09 -17.64
N LEU A 187 11.21 -27.23 -16.64
CA LEU A 187 10.52 -25.97 -16.85
C LEU A 187 11.27 -25.08 -17.84
N LEU A 188 12.59 -24.99 -17.71
CA LEU A 188 13.44 -24.19 -18.58
C LEU A 188 13.39 -24.69 -20.03
N SER A 189 13.38 -26.02 -20.24
CA SER A 189 13.32 -26.63 -21.58
C SER A 189 11.96 -26.51 -22.24
N LYS A 190 10.86 -26.55 -21.47
CA LYS A 190 9.50 -26.44 -21.96
C LYS A 190 9.13 -25.01 -22.32
N GLY A 191 9.78 -24.01 -21.69
CA GLY A 191 9.40 -22.61 -21.76
C GLY A 191 8.09 -22.32 -20.99
N LEU A 192 7.91 -21.09 -20.62
CA LEU A 192 6.64 -20.62 -20.05
C LEU A 192 5.61 -20.37 -21.13
N PRO A 193 4.31 -20.58 -20.86
CA PRO A 193 3.26 -20.14 -21.77
C PRO A 193 3.42 -18.62 -21.98
N THR A 194 3.32 -18.20 -23.24
CA THR A 194 3.39 -16.77 -23.59
C THR A 194 2.29 -16.04 -22.83
N PRO A 195 2.62 -15.02 -22.02
CA PRO A 195 1.59 -14.26 -21.34
C PRO A 195 0.64 -13.62 -22.35
N PRO A 196 -0.65 -13.47 -22.03
CA PRO A 196 -1.57 -12.73 -22.88
C PRO A 196 -1.00 -11.34 -23.15
N GLN A 197 -1.07 -10.88 -24.40
CA GLN A 197 -0.63 -9.51 -24.71
C GLN A 197 -1.44 -8.52 -23.88
N PRO A 198 -0.82 -7.45 -23.35
CA PRO A 198 -1.54 -6.47 -22.56
C PRO A 198 -2.72 -5.91 -23.35
N SER A 199 -3.91 -6.05 -22.77
CA SER A 199 -5.19 -5.77 -23.43
C SER A 199 -5.50 -4.27 -23.60
N ILE A 200 -4.65 -3.39 -23.06
CA ILE A 200 -4.87 -1.94 -23.09
C ILE A 200 -3.64 -1.26 -23.72
N GLN A 201 -3.76 -0.95 -25.00
CA GLN A 201 -2.90 0.05 -25.65
C GLN A 201 -3.63 1.40 -25.52
N TYR A 202 -3.08 2.31 -24.74
CA TYR A 202 -3.50 3.70 -24.81
C TYR A 202 -2.91 4.31 -26.08
N ASP A 203 -3.77 4.88 -26.94
CA ASP A 203 -3.33 5.56 -28.15
C ASP A 203 -2.47 6.79 -27.81
N VAL A 204 -1.45 7.03 -28.62
CA VAL A 204 -0.51 8.15 -28.45
C VAL A 204 -1.24 9.50 -28.47
N ASP A 205 -2.37 9.59 -29.15
CA ASP A 205 -3.21 10.78 -29.24
C ASP A 205 -3.94 11.09 -27.91
N ASP A 206 -4.25 10.08 -27.10
CA ASP A 206 -4.79 10.28 -25.76
C ASP A 206 -3.72 10.75 -24.78
N ALA A 207 -2.48 10.29 -24.89
CA ALA A 207 -1.37 10.76 -24.05
C ALA A 207 -1.12 12.28 -24.22
N ALA A 208 -1.18 12.80 -25.46
CA ALA A 208 -1.07 14.24 -25.74
C ALA A 208 -2.21 15.07 -25.12
N LYS A 209 -3.40 14.48 -24.99
CA LYS A 209 -4.57 15.10 -24.36
C LYS A 209 -4.40 15.21 -22.84
N TYR A 210 -3.75 14.21 -22.23
CA TYR A 210 -3.44 14.19 -20.81
C TYR A 210 -2.22 15.03 -20.44
N GLU A 211 -1.21 15.19 -21.34
CA GLU A 211 -0.10 16.14 -21.15
C GLU A 211 -0.61 17.58 -21.06
N ASN A 212 -1.59 17.97 -21.88
CA ASN A 212 -2.23 19.29 -21.79
C ASN A 212 -3.05 19.44 -20.49
N LEU A 213 -3.63 18.37 -19.96
CA LEU A 213 -4.34 18.37 -18.68
C LEU A 213 -3.36 18.46 -17.49
N ALA A 214 -2.23 17.77 -17.56
CA ALA A 214 -1.19 17.79 -16.53
C ALA A 214 -0.53 19.19 -16.40
N GLN A 215 -0.30 19.88 -17.51
CA GLN A 215 0.23 21.25 -17.50
C GLN A 215 -0.78 22.29 -16.95
N SER A 216 -2.08 21.99 -16.94
CA SER A 216 -3.11 22.84 -16.33
C SER A 216 -3.32 22.60 -14.83
N ILE A 217 -2.61 21.60 -14.23
CA ILE A 217 -2.76 21.19 -12.83
C ILE A 217 -1.55 21.62 -11.97
N ASP A 218 -0.60 22.35 -12.57
CA ASP A 218 0.53 22.92 -11.85
C ASP A 218 0.03 24.04 -10.93
N GLY A 219 0.04 23.78 -9.61
CA GLY A 219 0.11 24.88 -8.68
C GLY A 219 -0.78 24.91 -7.46
N ASP A 220 -1.46 23.84 -7.04
CA ASP A 220 -2.15 23.90 -5.75
C ASP A 220 -1.66 22.82 -4.79
N GLU A 221 -0.96 23.27 -3.73
CA GLU A 221 -0.41 22.42 -2.66
C GLU A 221 -1.48 21.50 -2.03
N GLU A 222 -2.74 21.94 -2.08
CA GLU A 222 -3.90 21.18 -1.63
C GLU A 222 -4.22 20.00 -2.56
N SER A 223 -4.03 20.15 -3.87
CA SER A 223 -4.23 19.07 -4.84
C SER A 223 -3.16 17.97 -4.70
N ILE A 224 -1.93 18.34 -4.38
CA ILE A 224 -0.83 17.41 -4.10
C ILE A 224 -1.13 16.61 -2.84
N ARG A 225 -1.57 17.27 -1.76
CA ARG A 225 -1.96 16.59 -0.50
C ARG A 225 -3.15 15.65 -0.68
N ARG A 226 -4.14 16.02 -1.52
CA ARG A 226 -5.28 15.15 -1.83
C ARG A 226 -4.84 13.89 -2.61
N ARG A 227 -3.89 14.03 -3.55
CA ARG A 227 -3.31 12.90 -4.29
C ARG A 227 -2.54 11.96 -3.38
N GLU A 228 -1.71 12.51 -2.47
CA GLU A 228 -0.99 11.71 -1.49
C GLU A 228 -1.94 10.93 -0.57
N ALA A 229 -2.99 11.58 -0.07
CA ALA A 229 -3.98 10.94 0.80
C ALA A 229 -4.73 9.82 0.07
N HIS A 230 -5.12 10.06 -1.19
CA HIS A 230 -5.79 9.05 -2.01
C HIS A 230 -4.85 7.89 -2.35
N SER A 231 -3.60 8.17 -2.75
CA SER A 231 -2.58 7.15 -3.00
C SER A 231 -2.34 6.27 -1.78
N ARG A 232 -2.25 6.86 -0.59
CA ARG A 232 -2.11 6.11 0.68
C ARG A 232 -3.31 5.22 0.96
N ALA A 233 -4.53 5.70 0.69
CA ALA A 233 -5.76 4.93 0.90
C ALA A 233 -5.83 3.71 -0.03
N VAL A 234 -5.52 3.87 -1.32
CA VAL A 234 -5.51 2.78 -2.30
C VAL A 234 -4.46 1.73 -1.96
N VAL A 235 -3.28 2.16 -1.51
CA VAL A 235 -2.25 1.23 -1.07
C VAL A 235 -2.68 0.43 0.15
N LEU A 236 -3.33 1.06 1.12
CA LEU A 236 -3.86 0.37 2.29
C LEU A 236 -4.97 -0.63 1.91
N GLU A 237 -5.74 -0.37 0.85
CA GLU A 237 -6.67 -1.35 0.27
C GLU A 237 -5.92 -2.49 -0.42
N MET A 238 -4.90 -2.22 -1.25
CA MET A 238 -4.07 -3.24 -1.91
C MET A 238 -3.34 -4.13 -0.91
N ILE A 239 -2.96 -3.59 0.24
CA ILE A 239 -2.31 -4.32 1.33
C ILE A 239 -3.33 -5.10 2.19
N GLY A 240 -4.63 -4.94 1.92
CA GLY A 240 -5.71 -5.56 2.70
C GLY A 240 -5.93 -4.92 4.06
N ASP A 241 -5.35 -3.74 4.29
CA ASP A 241 -5.46 -3.02 5.56
C ASP A 241 -6.79 -2.26 5.70
N ILE A 242 -7.45 -1.92 4.57
CA ILE A 242 -8.80 -1.36 4.53
C ILE A 242 -9.69 -2.10 3.51
N PRO A 243 -10.97 -2.32 3.81
CA PRO A 243 -11.87 -3.12 2.97
C PRO A 243 -12.22 -2.47 1.62
N LYS A 244 -12.13 -1.14 1.51
CA LYS A 244 -12.32 -0.35 0.28
C LYS A 244 -11.69 1.03 0.42
N ALA A 245 -10.94 1.48 -0.60
CA ALA A 245 -10.36 2.83 -0.67
C ALA A 245 -11.43 3.93 -0.80
N ASP A 246 -12.62 3.60 -1.31
CA ASP A 246 -13.74 4.54 -1.53
C ASP A 246 -14.52 4.91 -0.26
N ILE A 247 -14.15 4.40 0.92
CA ILE A 247 -14.74 4.88 2.18
C ILE A 247 -14.14 6.26 2.45
N LYS A 248 -14.74 7.29 1.82
CA LYS A 248 -14.44 8.69 2.18
C LYS A 248 -14.93 8.93 3.61
N PRO A 249 -14.02 9.21 4.56
CA PRO A 249 -14.46 9.74 5.83
C PRO A 249 -15.23 11.04 5.60
N PRO A 250 -16.26 11.34 6.38
CA PRO A 250 -16.98 12.59 6.21
C PRO A 250 -16.03 13.79 6.44
N ASP A 251 -16.13 14.80 5.59
CA ASP A 251 -15.31 16.01 5.61
C ASP A 251 -15.52 16.88 6.87
N ASN A 252 -16.47 16.51 7.72
CA ASN A 252 -16.86 17.21 8.94
C ASN A 252 -16.33 16.57 10.22
N VAL A 253 -15.37 15.64 10.13
CA VAL A 253 -14.77 14.95 11.27
C VAL A 253 -13.28 15.23 11.36
N LEU A 254 -12.83 15.69 12.53
CA LEU A 254 -11.41 15.84 12.87
C LEU A 254 -10.92 14.65 13.68
N PHE A 255 -9.70 14.25 13.41
CA PHE A 255 -8.89 13.36 14.25
C PHE A 255 -7.99 14.20 15.15
N ILE A 256 -7.95 13.87 16.42
CA ILE A 256 -7.12 14.56 17.41
C ILE A 256 -6.26 13.53 18.12
N CYS A 257 -4.96 13.75 18.18
CA CYS A 257 -4.05 12.89 18.90
C CYS A 257 -3.12 13.68 19.83
N LYS A 258 -2.30 12.95 20.62
CA LYS A 258 -1.45 13.47 21.70
C LYS A 258 -2.25 14.11 22.85
N LEU A 259 -3.49 13.69 23.05
CA LEU A 259 -4.30 14.13 24.20
C LEU A 259 -3.64 13.75 25.53
N ASN A 260 -3.94 14.52 26.56
CA ASN A 260 -3.59 14.10 27.93
C ASN A 260 -4.54 12.96 28.34
N PRO A 261 -4.05 11.90 29.04
CA PRO A 261 -4.91 10.82 29.52
C PRO A 261 -6.08 11.27 30.41
N VAL A 262 -5.95 12.41 31.09
CA VAL A 262 -7.00 12.97 31.95
C VAL A 262 -8.05 13.77 31.19
N THR A 263 -7.83 14.10 29.91
CA THR A 263 -8.78 14.84 29.08
C THR A 263 -10.05 14.02 28.85
N LYS A 264 -11.20 14.65 29.07
CA LYS A 264 -12.52 14.04 28.90
C LYS A 264 -13.18 14.55 27.63
N GLU A 265 -14.19 13.79 27.19
CA GLU A 265 -14.99 14.13 26.01
C GLU A 265 -15.69 15.50 26.18
N ASP A 266 -16.20 15.81 27.39
CA ASP A 266 -16.86 17.08 27.70
C ASP A 266 -15.87 18.27 27.57
N ASP A 267 -14.62 18.09 27.97
CA ASP A 267 -13.58 19.14 27.85
C ASP A 267 -13.33 19.49 26.37
N LEU A 268 -13.20 18.47 25.53
CA LEU A 268 -13.02 18.68 24.10
C LEU A 268 -14.27 19.29 23.47
N GLN A 269 -15.45 18.85 23.87
CA GLN A 269 -16.70 19.41 23.35
C GLN A 269 -16.80 20.91 23.61
N ILE A 270 -16.48 21.36 24.83
CA ILE A 270 -16.49 22.79 25.19
C ILE A 270 -15.48 23.58 24.36
N ILE A 271 -14.25 23.05 24.21
CA ILE A 271 -13.17 23.71 23.47
C ILE A 271 -13.52 23.82 21.98
N PHE A 272 -14.08 22.78 21.38
CA PHE A 272 -14.37 22.74 19.95
C PHE A 272 -15.68 23.41 19.58
N LEU A 273 -16.63 23.60 20.52
CA LEU A 273 -17.88 24.37 20.30
C LEU A 273 -17.65 25.82 19.86
N GLN A 274 -16.50 26.44 20.17
CA GLN A 274 -16.16 27.78 19.72
C GLN A 274 -16.02 27.93 18.19
N PHE A 275 -15.81 26.81 17.47
CA PHE A 275 -15.66 26.80 16.00
C PHE A 275 -16.96 26.50 15.29
N GLY A 276 -17.94 25.90 15.94
CA GLY A 276 -19.24 25.56 15.41
C GLY A 276 -19.96 24.50 16.22
N THR A 277 -21.13 24.08 15.76
CA THR A 277 -21.91 23.03 16.41
C THR A 277 -21.18 21.70 16.32
N VAL A 278 -20.87 21.11 17.46
CA VAL A 278 -20.24 19.78 17.58
C VAL A 278 -21.34 18.74 17.75
N LEU A 279 -21.36 17.73 16.88
CA LEU A 279 -22.35 16.64 16.89
C LEU A 279 -21.94 15.51 17.81
N SER A 280 -20.67 15.13 17.78
CA SER A 280 -20.12 14.10 18.67
C SER A 280 -18.64 14.34 18.98
N VAL A 281 -18.23 13.91 20.16
CA VAL A 281 -16.83 13.84 20.59
C VAL A 281 -16.62 12.47 21.18
N ASP A 282 -15.61 11.77 20.71
CA ASP A 282 -15.30 10.43 21.19
C ASP A 282 -13.79 10.30 21.42
N ILE A 283 -13.38 9.98 22.64
CA ILE A 283 -12.01 9.62 22.99
C ILE A 283 -11.90 8.10 23.02
N ILE A 284 -10.96 7.57 22.26
CA ILE A 284 -10.76 6.13 22.17
C ILE A 284 -10.04 5.62 23.41
N ARG A 285 -10.62 4.58 24.02
CA ARG A 285 -10.11 3.96 25.25
C ARG A 285 -9.79 2.49 24.99
N ASP A 286 -8.81 1.98 25.72
CA ASP A 286 -8.51 0.55 25.72
C ASP A 286 -9.71 -0.25 26.28
N GLN A 287 -10.10 -1.31 25.57
CA GLN A 287 -11.26 -2.12 25.96
C GLN A 287 -11.07 -2.92 27.25
N LYS A 288 -9.82 -3.22 27.63
CA LYS A 288 -9.51 -4.05 28.79
C LYS A 288 -9.24 -3.19 30.04
N THR A 289 -8.49 -2.10 29.90
CA THR A 289 -8.09 -1.24 31.00
C THR A 289 -9.02 -0.04 31.19
N GLY A 290 -9.76 0.37 30.16
CA GLY A 290 -10.59 1.58 30.18
C GLY A 290 -9.78 2.88 30.08
N GLU A 291 -8.45 2.79 29.97
CA GLU A 291 -7.57 3.96 29.89
C GLU A 291 -7.65 4.63 28.51
N SER A 292 -7.46 5.96 28.48
CA SER A 292 -7.45 6.73 27.25
C SER A 292 -6.22 6.36 26.40
N LEU A 293 -6.45 6.06 25.11
CA LEU A 293 -5.38 5.88 24.13
C LEU A 293 -4.81 7.22 23.61
N CYS A 294 -5.18 8.34 24.24
CA CYS A 294 -4.70 9.69 23.95
C CYS A 294 -5.03 10.18 22.53
N TYR A 295 -6.07 9.65 21.89
CA TYR A 295 -6.59 10.16 20.64
C TYR A 295 -8.12 10.02 20.57
N GLY A 296 -8.75 10.80 19.67
CA GLY A 296 -10.20 10.82 19.53
C GLY A 296 -10.66 11.48 18.24
N PHE A 297 -11.98 11.59 18.11
CA PHE A 297 -12.64 12.19 16.96
C PHE A 297 -13.64 13.24 17.41
N VAL A 298 -13.71 14.34 16.64
CA VAL A 298 -14.70 15.42 16.84
C VAL A 298 -15.48 15.59 15.54
N GLU A 299 -16.78 15.40 15.59
CA GLU A 299 -17.68 15.55 14.45
C GLU A 299 -18.41 16.89 14.56
N PHE A 300 -18.37 17.67 13.50
CA PHE A 300 -19.06 18.94 13.37
C PHE A 300 -20.30 18.82 12.49
N ASP A 301 -21.27 19.74 12.68
CA ASP A 301 -22.43 19.88 11.81
C ASP A 301 -22.04 20.36 10.39
N LYS A 302 -21.02 21.21 10.29
CA LYS A 302 -20.57 21.83 9.04
C LYS A 302 -19.10 21.65 8.79
N LYS A 303 -18.74 21.45 7.51
CA LYS A 303 -17.36 21.33 7.05
C LYS A 303 -16.52 22.57 7.39
N GLU A 304 -17.08 23.77 7.20
CA GLU A 304 -16.40 25.04 7.46
C GLU A 304 -16.01 25.21 8.95
N ALA A 305 -16.79 24.63 9.86
CA ALA A 305 -16.47 24.60 11.28
C ALA A 305 -15.28 23.70 11.55
N CYS A 306 -15.23 22.54 10.89
CA CYS A 306 -14.17 21.58 10.93
C CYS A 306 -12.83 22.19 10.44
N GLU A 307 -12.85 22.87 9.30
CA GLU A 307 -11.69 23.56 8.73
C GLU A 307 -11.15 24.65 9.66
N ARG A 308 -12.03 25.49 10.22
CA ARG A 308 -11.61 26.52 11.19
C ARG A 308 -10.98 25.92 12.45
N ALA A 309 -11.53 24.82 12.93
CA ALA A 309 -11.00 24.13 14.09
C ALA A 309 -9.62 23.52 13.78
N TYR A 310 -9.42 22.91 12.62
CA TYR A 310 -8.13 22.39 12.18
C TYR A 310 -7.04 23.47 12.21
N PHE A 311 -7.25 24.58 11.53
CA PHE A 311 -6.23 25.65 11.42
C PHE A 311 -5.87 26.31 12.76
N LYS A 312 -6.80 26.33 13.74
CA LYS A 312 -6.56 27.00 15.02
C LYS A 312 -6.14 26.05 16.14
N MET A 313 -6.49 24.78 16.03
CA MET A 313 -6.26 23.82 17.12
C MET A 313 -5.07 22.89 16.89
N ASP A 314 -4.54 22.85 15.68
CA ASP A 314 -3.30 22.10 15.46
C ASP A 314 -2.16 22.74 16.26
N ASN A 315 -1.44 21.92 17.03
CA ASN A 315 -0.40 22.32 17.97
C ASN A 315 -0.88 23.22 19.15
N ALA A 316 -2.20 23.33 19.38
CA ALA A 316 -2.74 24.02 20.55
C ALA A 316 -2.46 23.24 21.85
N ARG A 317 -2.34 23.95 22.97
CA ARG A 317 -2.09 23.35 24.29
C ARG A 317 -3.40 23.07 25.01
N ILE A 318 -3.69 21.79 25.29
CA ILE A 318 -4.83 21.34 26.06
C ILE A 318 -4.31 20.46 27.21
N ASN A 319 -4.72 20.77 28.46
CA ASN A 319 -4.32 20.04 29.66
C ASN A 319 -2.81 19.74 29.69
N ASP A 320 -1.99 20.82 29.50
CA ASP A 320 -0.52 20.78 29.52
C ASP A 320 0.16 19.96 28.41
N ARG A 321 -0.58 19.52 27.37
CA ARG A 321 -0.01 18.87 26.20
C ARG A 321 -0.37 19.62 24.92
N HIS A 322 0.57 19.63 23.98
CA HIS A 322 0.31 20.08 22.62
C HIS A 322 -0.39 18.97 21.86
N ILE A 323 -1.62 19.23 21.42
CA ILE A 323 -2.39 18.30 20.61
C ILE A 323 -1.98 18.42 19.13
N HIS A 324 -2.18 17.35 18.40
CA HIS A 324 -2.10 17.38 16.94
C HIS A 324 -3.48 17.06 16.38
N VAL A 325 -3.94 17.93 15.50
CA VAL A 325 -5.26 17.82 14.84
C VAL A 325 -5.04 17.54 13.37
N ASP A 326 -5.74 16.58 12.81
CA ASP A 326 -5.66 16.25 11.39
C ASP A 326 -7.06 15.94 10.84
N PHE A 327 -7.21 16.04 9.51
CA PHE A 327 -8.43 15.56 8.88
C PHE A 327 -8.47 14.03 8.89
N ASN A 328 -9.67 13.51 9.10
CA ASN A 328 -9.89 12.07 9.25
C ASN A 328 -9.49 11.23 8.02
N GLN A 329 -9.23 11.86 6.87
CA GLN A 329 -8.79 11.18 5.65
C GLN A 329 -7.43 10.46 5.82
N SER A 330 -6.54 10.95 6.69
CA SER A 330 -5.25 10.31 7.00
C SER A 330 -5.36 9.11 7.96
N VAL A 331 -6.50 8.92 8.60
CA VAL A 331 -6.73 7.89 9.63
C VAL A 331 -7.97 7.00 9.37
N GLY A 332 -8.33 6.80 8.09
CA GLY A 332 -9.53 6.06 7.67
C GLY A 332 -9.70 4.69 8.34
N LYS A 333 -8.61 4.00 8.67
CA LYS A 333 -8.62 2.72 9.38
C LYS A 333 -9.12 2.85 10.84
N MET A 334 -8.72 3.90 11.54
CA MET A 334 -9.20 4.15 12.91
C MET A 334 -10.67 4.58 12.91
N TRP A 335 -11.10 5.37 11.91
CA TRP A 335 -12.49 5.73 11.71
C TRP A 335 -13.38 4.52 11.40
N ALA A 336 -12.96 3.62 10.54
CA ALA A 336 -13.71 2.40 10.22
C ALA A 336 -13.91 1.51 11.47
N ARG A 337 -12.88 1.35 12.29
CA ARG A 337 -12.96 0.64 13.58
C ARG A 337 -13.93 1.33 14.56
N TYR A 338 -13.85 2.64 14.65
CA TYR A 338 -14.72 3.45 15.49
C TYR A 338 -16.20 3.31 15.07
N ARG A 339 -16.53 3.37 13.79
CA ARG A 339 -17.91 3.19 13.30
C ARG A 339 -18.48 1.81 13.57
N VAL A 340 -17.69 0.77 13.42
CA VAL A 340 -18.09 -0.61 13.77
C VAL A 340 -18.39 -0.71 15.27
N GLN A 341 -17.59 -0.10 16.12
CA GLN A 341 -17.83 -0.06 17.57
C GLN A 341 -19.10 0.71 17.93
N GLN A 342 -19.36 1.84 17.30
CA GLN A 342 -20.61 2.60 17.52
C GLN A 342 -21.87 1.81 17.10
N SER A 343 -21.81 1.10 15.97
CA SER A 343 -22.94 0.28 15.52
C SER A 343 -23.22 -0.87 16.48
N ASN A 344 -22.19 -1.53 16.99
CA ASN A 344 -22.31 -2.59 17.98
C ASN A 344 -22.86 -2.09 19.32
N ASN A 345 -22.43 -0.92 19.78
CA ASN A 345 -22.94 -0.29 21.01
C ASN A 345 -24.39 0.18 20.88
N LYS A 346 -24.83 0.63 19.68
CA LYS A 346 -26.23 0.98 19.42
C LYS A 346 -27.12 -0.25 19.40
N HIS A 347 -26.65 -1.39 18.89
CA HIS A 347 -27.36 -2.66 18.93
C HIS A 347 -27.49 -3.20 20.38
N ALA A 348 -26.40 -3.19 21.14
CA ALA A 348 -26.41 -3.61 22.54
C ALA A 348 -27.37 -2.76 23.43
N LYS A 349 -27.41 -1.44 23.23
CA LYS A 349 -28.36 -0.55 23.92
C LYS A 349 -29.80 -0.76 23.50
N LYS A 350 -30.08 -1.17 22.26
CA LYS A 350 -31.44 -1.55 21.82
C LYS A 350 -31.89 -2.89 22.40
N GLU A 351 -31.02 -3.86 22.53
CA GLU A 351 -31.33 -5.15 23.16
C GLU A 351 -31.55 -5.05 24.66
N SER A 352 -30.75 -4.23 25.37
CA SER A 352 -30.97 -4.00 26.81
C SER A 352 -32.29 -3.31 27.12
N LYS A 353 -32.75 -2.38 26.26
CA LYS A 353 -34.07 -1.74 26.39
C LYS A 353 -35.23 -2.65 26.03
N ARG A 354 -35.03 -3.70 25.23
CA ARG A 354 -36.07 -4.72 24.93
C ARG A 354 -36.20 -5.79 26.01
N LYS A 355 -35.20 -5.94 26.89
CA LYS A 355 -35.25 -6.89 28.01
C LYS A 355 -35.81 -6.29 29.31
N HIS A 356 -36.13 -5.01 29.33
CA HIS A 356 -36.73 -4.30 30.47
C HIS A 356 -38.15 -3.73 30.20
N LEU A 357 -38.77 -4.18 29.11
CA LEU A 357 -40.18 -4.04 28.79
C LEU A 357 -40.82 -5.43 28.73
#